data_365154d7e26d6b1648628e292a6bbdb2
#
_entry.id   365154d7e26d6b1648628e292a6bbdb2
#
_cell.length_a   1.000
_cell.length_b   1.000
_cell.length_c   1.000
_cell.angle_alpha   90.00
_cell.angle_beta   90.00
_cell.angle_gamma   90.00
#
_symmetry.space_group_name_H-M   'P 1'
#
loop_
_entity.id
_entity.type
_entity.pdbx_description
1 polymer ?
#
loop_
_entity_poly.entity_id
_entity_poly.type
_entity_poly.pdbx_seq_one_letter_code
_entity_poly.pdbx_strand_id
1 'polypeptide(L)'
;MYCPWDVMNFCNDNYRKAGQTDKKITAKNYWINTSGNAAIEDFMGYIKSTDVDKMQDLLDGKSITASVKESLCYGDLKNHDPDDFWTLLLYTGYLTFDPAEIVENSNETLYRLYIPNLEIRKCFASKLLDFFRNNPAMKNHTEELIRSMFAGDAE
;
A
#
# COMPACT_ATOMS: atom_id res chain seq x y z
N MET A 1 -6.23 -12.41 1.78
CA MET A 1 -5.08 -13.03 2.50
C MET A 1 -4.94 -12.30 3.82
N TYR A 2 -4.72 -13.01 4.94
CA TYR A 2 -4.49 -12.40 6.26
C TYR A 2 -3.01 -12.55 6.59
N CYS A 3 -2.38 -11.45 7.04
CA CYS A 3 -1.01 -11.47 7.50
C CYS A 3 -0.94 -12.22 8.85
N PRO A 4 -0.02 -13.18 9.05
CA PRO A 4 0.11 -13.90 10.32
C PRO A 4 0.32 -12.98 11.52
N TRP A 5 1.03 -11.87 11.33
CA TRP A 5 1.24 -10.84 12.35
C TRP A 5 -0.07 -10.21 12.81
N ASP A 6 -0.96 -9.87 11.89
CA ASP A 6 -2.26 -9.28 12.20
C ASP A 6 -3.15 -10.24 12.96
N VAL A 7 -3.16 -11.51 12.53
CA VAL A 7 -3.90 -12.57 13.23
C VAL A 7 -3.40 -12.75 14.65
N MET A 8 -2.09 -12.80 14.85
CA MET A 8 -1.49 -12.95 16.19
C MET A 8 -1.84 -11.77 17.09
N ASN A 9 -1.73 -10.54 16.61
CA ASN A 9 -2.07 -9.35 17.37
C ASN A 9 -3.57 -9.26 17.68
N PHE A 10 -4.42 -9.58 16.69
CA PHE A 10 -5.86 -9.68 16.90
C PHE A 10 -6.21 -10.69 18.00
N CYS A 11 -5.64 -11.88 17.93
CA CYS A 11 -5.85 -12.91 18.95
C CYS A 11 -5.37 -12.46 20.32
N ASN A 12 -4.19 -11.86 20.41
CA ASN A 12 -3.63 -11.36 21.66
C ASN A 12 -4.50 -10.28 22.31
N ASP A 13 -4.98 -9.30 21.51
CA ASP A 13 -5.83 -8.21 21.98
C ASP A 13 -7.22 -8.68 22.43
N ASN A 14 -7.73 -9.74 21.84
CA ASN A 14 -9.08 -10.24 22.08
C ASN A 14 -9.14 -11.52 22.92
N TYR A 15 -8.02 -12.16 23.23
CA TYR A 15 -7.97 -13.40 24.00
C TYR A 15 -8.71 -13.32 25.34
N ARG A 16 -8.54 -12.21 26.09
CA ARG A 16 -9.22 -12.01 27.38
C ARG A 16 -10.69 -11.60 27.25
N LYS A 17 -11.13 -11.26 26.07
CA LYS A 17 -12.53 -10.90 25.76
C LYS A 17 -13.33 -12.10 25.26
N ALA A 18 -12.65 -13.12 24.75
CA ALA A 18 -13.25 -14.36 24.30
C ALA A 18 -13.85 -15.08 25.52
N GLY A 19 -15.17 -15.27 25.51
CA GLY A 19 -15.92 -15.85 26.62
C GLY A 19 -16.59 -14.86 27.58
N GLN A 20 -16.46 -13.54 27.36
CA GLN A 20 -17.24 -12.52 28.08
C GLN A 20 -18.37 -12.01 27.16
N THR A 21 -19.63 -12.31 27.53
CA THR A 21 -20.81 -11.99 26.73
C THR A 21 -21.03 -10.49 26.47
N ASP A 22 -20.45 -9.62 27.28
CA ASP A 22 -20.67 -8.15 27.21
C ASP A 22 -19.55 -7.37 26.52
N LYS A 23 -18.48 -8.02 26.09
CA LYS A 23 -17.35 -7.32 25.44
C LYS A 23 -17.32 -7.57 23.94
N LYS A 24 -17.53 -6.49 23.19
CA LYS A 24 -17.46 -6.51 21.74
C LYS A 24 -16.02 -6.78 21.27
N ILE A 25 -15.83 -7.84 20.50
CA ILE A 25 -14.59 -8.10 19.77
C ILE A 25 -14.51 -7.08 18.64
N THR A 26 -13.42 -6.29 18.62
CA THR A 26 -13.21 -5.24 17.63
C THR A 26 -11.92 -5.49 16.89
N ALA A 27 -12.00 -5.59 15.57
CA ALA A 27 -10.81 -5.61 14.72
C ALA A 27 -10.21 -4.19 14.68
N LYS A 28 -8.89 -4.13 14.80
CA LYS A 28 -8.10 -2.92 14.62
C LYS A 28 -7.14 -3.15 13.46
N ASN A 29 -6.61 -2.08 12.91
CA ASN A 29 -5.55 -2.19 11.93
C ASN A 29 -4.22 -2.45 12.67
N TYR A 30 -3.70 -3.68 12.57
CA TYR A 30 -2.46 -4.12 13.21
C TYR A 30 -1.24 -3.94 12.32
N TRP A 31 -1.46 -3.69 11.04
CA TRP A 31 -0.41 -3.65 10.03
C TRP A 31 0.29 -2.28 9.92
N ILE A 32 -0.35 -1.20 10.36
CA ILE A 32 0.07 0.20 10.18
C ILE A 32 1.48 0.53 10.72
N ASN A 33 1.98 -0.21 11.70
CA ASN A 33 3.24 0.12 12.41
C ASN A 33 4.37 -0.88 12.14
N THR A 34 4.45 -1.46 10.96
CA THR A 34 5.55 -2.34 10.58
C THR A 34 6.75 -1.55 10.02
N SER A 35 7.96 -2.10 10.19
CA SER A 35 9.24 -1.44 9.82
C SER A 35 9.37 -1.07 8.33
N GLY A 36 8.56 -1.65 7.44
CA GLY A 36 8.54 -1.32 6.02
C GLY A 36 8.04 0.09 5.68
N ASN A 37 7.35 0.73 6.61
CA ASN A 37 6.73 2.04 6.38
C ASN A 37 7.76 3.17 6.19
N ALA A 38 8.89 3.12 6.90
CA ALA A 38 9.92 4.16 6.80
C ALA A 38 10.57 4.18 5.40
N ALA A 39 10.81 3.02 4.80
CA ALA A 39 11.36 2.92 3.45
C ALA A 39 10.38 3.51 2.41
N ILE A 40 9.08 3.27 2.58
CA ILE A 40 8.05 3.80 1.69
C ILE A 40 8.00 5.34 1.78
N GLU A 41 8.08 5.90 2.99
CA GLU A 41 8.08 7.35 3.21
C GLU A 41 9.29 8.02 2.55
N ASP A 42 10.45 7.38 2.59
CA ASP A 42 11.67 7.85 1.93
C ASP A 42 11.50 7.86 0.39
N PHE A 43 10.94 6.79 -0.17
CA PHE A 43 10.67 6.69 -1.61
C PHE A 43 9.62 7.66 -2.13
N MET A 44 8.64 8.02 -1.33
CA MET A 44 7.60 8.98 -1.73
C MET A 44 8.18 10.34 -2.13
N GLY A 45 9.35 10.72 -1.59
CA GLY A 45 10.07 11.94 -1.97
C GLY A 45 10.55 11.97 -3.43
N TYR A 46 10.60 10.83 -4.09
CA TYR A 46 11.14 10.68 -5.46
C TYR A 46 10.06 10.30 -6.50
N ILE A 47 8.80 10.32 -6.09
CA ILE A 47 7.64 9.98 -6.93
C ILE A 47 7.50 11.01 -8.06
N LYS A 48 7.29 10.51 -9.28
CA LYS A 48 6.99 11.33 -10.46
C LYS A 48 5.49 11.60 -10.58
N SER A 49 5.12 12.60 -11.36
CA SER A 49 3.69 12.90 -11.63
C SER A 49 2.94 11.71 -12.25
N THR A 50 3.59 10.93 -13.12
CA THR A 50 3.04 9.70 -13.71
C THR A 50 2.73 8.61 -12.68
N ASP A 51 3.45 8.58 -11.58
CA ASP A 51 3.23 7.62 -10.50
C ASP A 51 2.05 8.04 -9.61
N VAL A 52 1.78 9.34 -9.52
CA VAL A 52 0.60 9.86 -8.80
C VAL A 52 -0.69 9.34 -9.43
N ASP A 53 -0.79 9.32 -10.76
CA ASP A 53 -1.95 8.78 -11.48
C ASP A 53 -2.14 7.28 -11.19
N LYS A 54 -1.05 6.51 -11.16
CA LYS A 54 -1.08 5.10 -10.79
C LYS A 54 -1.54 4.89 -9.34
N MET A 55 -1.08 5.74 -8.42
CA MET A 55 -1.52 5.69 -7.03
C MET A 55 -3.01 5.98 -6.90
N GLN A 56 -3.51 6.96 -7.66
CA GLN A 56 -4.93 7.27 -7.71
C GLN A 56 -5.74 6.07 -8.20
N ASP A 57 -5.33 5.43 -9.29
CA ASP A 57 -5.99 4.22 -9.81
C ASP A 57 -6.03 3.10 -8.76
N LEU A 58 -4.95 2.89 -8.00
CA LEU A 58 -4.91 1.92 -6.91
C LEU A 58 -5.88 2.26 -5.78
N LEU A 59 -6.00 3.53 -5.40
CA LEU A 59 -6.94 4.00 -4.37
C LEU A 59 -8.40 3.86 -4.83
N ASP A 60 -8.66 4.04 -6.12
CA ASP A 60 -9.97 3.80 -6.75
C ASP A 60 -10.32 2.30 -6.87
N GLY A 61 -9.42 1.42 -6.43
CA GLY A 61 -9.61 -0.03 -6.50
C GLY A 61 -9.32 -0.64 -7.86
N LYS A 62 -8.68 0.13 -8.76
CA LYS A 62 -8.19 -0.37 -10.04
C LYS A 62 -6.84 -1.05 -9.89
N SER A 63 -6.41 -1.73 -10.94
CA SER A 63 -5.06 -2.29 -11.06
C SER A 63 -4.18 -1.39 -11.92
N ILE A 64 -2.89 -1.42 -11.65
CA ILE A 64 -1.86 -0.76 -12.46
C ILE A 64 -0.93 -1.80 -13.09
N THR A 65 -0.24 -1.41 -14.15
CA THR A 65 0.83 -2.21 -14.74
C THR A 65 2.17 -1.58 -14.38
N ALA A 66 3.08 -2.37 -13.80
CA ALA A 66 4.41 -1.93 -13.45
C ALA A 66 5.44 -3.06 -13.59
N SER A 67 6.68 -2.68 -13.85
CA SER A 67 7.83 -3.58 -13.75
C SER A 67 8.14 -3.86 -12.29
N VAL A 68 8.52 -5.10 -12.00
CA VAL A 68 8.91 -5.56 -10.66
C VAL A 68 10.23 -6.28 -10.77
N LYS A 69 11.19 -5.88 -9.97
CA LYS A 69 12.49 -6.55 -9.90
C LYS A 69 12.37 -7.83 -9.07
N GLU A 70 12.92 -8.92 -9.56
CA GLU A 70 12.94 -10.21 -8.85
C GLU A 70 13.72 -10.18 -7.54
N SER A 71 14.72 -9.29 -7.46
CA SER A 71 15.51 -9.07 -6.26
C SER A 71 15.68 -7.58 -5.99
N LEU A 72 15.42 -7.16 -4.76
CA LEU A 72 15.59 -5.79 -4.30
C LEU A 72 16.48 -5.80 -3.06
N CYS A 73 17.67 -5.21 -3.17
CA CYS A 73 18.59 -5.05 -2.06
C CYS A 73 18.51 -3.62 -1.49
N TYR A 74 18.83 -3.46 -0.21
CA TYR A 74 18.89 -2.13 0.42
C TYR A 74 19.84 -1.15 -0.31
N GLY A 75 20.84 -1.67 -1.03
CA GLY A 75 21.74 -0.85 -1.84
C GLY A 75 21.06 -0.23 -3.05
N ASP A 76 20.11 -0.95 -3.66
CA ASP A 76 19.38 -0.52 -4.85
C ASP A 76 18.43 0.63 -4.53
N LEU A 77 17.84 0.60 -3.32
CA LEU A 77 16.92 1.64 -2.84
C LEU A 77 17.56 3.04 -2.81
N LYS A 78 18.89 3.13 -2.74
CA LYS A 78 19.61 4.42 -2.75
C LYS A 78 19.58 5.10 -4.12
N ASN A 79 19.31 4.36 -5.18
CA ASN A 79 19.27 4.90 -6.54
C ASN A 79 17.92 5.54 -6.88
N HIS A 80 16.89 5.34 -6.05
CA HIS A 80 15.53 5.87 -6.17
C HIS A 80 14.92 5.64 -7.57
N ASP A 81 15.12 4.43 -8.11
CA ASP A 81 14.49 4.02 -9.36
C ASP A 81 12.97 3.88 -9.13
N PRO A 82 12.11 4.43 -10.00
CA PRO A 82 10.65 4.26 -9.88
C PRO A 82 10.19 2.82 -9.81
N ASP A 83 10.87 1.91 -10.51
CA ASP A 83 10.53 0.47 -10.48
C ASP A 83 10.83 -0.17 -9.12
N ASP A 84 11.79 0.39 -8.38
CA ASP A 84 12.07 -0.05 -7.00
C ASP A 84 10.93 0.30 -6.06
N PHE A 85 10.22 1.41 -6.28
CA PHE A 85 9.06 1.79 -5.48
C PHE A 85 7.92 0.76 -5.61
N TRP A 86 7.55 0.37 -6.82
CA TRP A 86 6.50 -0.63 -7.04
C TRP A 86 6.91 -2.01 -6.52
N THR A 87 8.18 -2.38 -6.69
CA THR A 87 8.77 -3.60 -6.13
C THR A 87 8.71 -3.59 -4.60
N LEU A 88 9.07 -2.47 -3.96
CA LEU A 88 9.01 -2.30 -2.51
C LEU A 88 7.57 -2.44 -1.98
N LEU A 89 6.59 -1.80 -2.64
CA LEU A 89 5.19 -1.91 -2.26
C LEU A 89 4.66 -3.35 -2.38
N LEU A 90 5.11 -4.09 -3.39
CA LEU A 90 4.76 -5.50 -3.54
C LEU A 90 5.38 -6.36 -2.43
N TYR A 91 6.68 -6.23 -2.16
CA TYR A 91 7.38 -7.04 -1.15
C TYR A 91 6.97 -6.70 0.28
N THR A 92 6.56 -5.47 0.52
CA THR A 92 6.03 -5.06 1.83
C THR A 92 4.55 -5.40 2.02
N GLY A 93 3.86 -5.91 0.96
CA GLY A 93 2.47 -6.37 1.04
C GLY A 93 1.41 -5.26 0.87
N TYR A 94 1.82 -4.04 0.46
CA TYR A 94 0.86 -3.00 0.06
C TYR A 94 0.17 -3.34 -1.25
N LEU A 95 0.89 -4.03 -2.13
CA LEU A 95 0.38 -4.51 -3.40
C LEU A 95 0.41 -6.04 -3.47
N THR A 96 -0.36 -6.59 -4.36
CA THR A 96 -0.35 -7.99 -4.76
C THR A 96 -0.60 -8.09 -6.26
N PHE A 97 -0.45 -9.27 -6.83
CA PHE A 97 -0.72 -9.56 -8.24
C PHE A 97 -1.37 -10.92 -8.39
N ASP A 98 -2.02 -11.15 -9.52
CA ASP A 98 -2.46 -12.48 -9.95
C ASP A 98 -1.37 -13.08 -10.85
N PRO A 99 -0.82 -14.26 -10.52
CA PRO A 99 0.17 -14.93 -11.37
C PRO A 99 -0.31 -15.19 -12.80
N ALA A 100 -1.61 -15.30 -13.03
CA ALA A 100 -2.20 -15.48 -14.36
C ALA A 100 -2.19 -14.19 -15.22
N GLU A 101 -1.93 -13.03 -14.61
CA GLU A 101 -1.93 -11.72 -15.27
C GLU A 101 -0.52 -11.14 -15.46
N ILE A 102 0.51 -11.97 -15.36
CA ILE A 102 1.90 -11.57 -15.65
C ILE A 102 2.07 -11.51 -17.17
N VAL A 103 2.61 -10.41 -17.67
CA VAL A 103 2.93 -10.22 -19.09
C VAL A 103 4.44 -10.24 -19.26
N GLU A 104 4.94 -11.31 -19.84
CA GLU A 104 6.35 -11.45 -20.19
C GLU A 104 6.56 -10.91 -21.62
N ASN A 105 7.30 -9.82 -21.73
CA ASN A 105 7.82 -9.31 -22.99
C ASN A 105 9.31 -9.69 -23.10
N SER A 106 9.86 -9.66 -24.33
CA SER A 106 11.25 -10.10 -24.60
C SER A 106 12.33 -9.40 -23.76
N ASN A 107 12.03 -8.26 -23.15
CA ASN A 107 12.99 -7.44 -22.38
C ASN A 107 12.53 -7.11 -20.96
N GLU A 108 11.27 -7.38 -20.59
CA GLU A 108 10.71 -6.89 -19.33
C GLU A 108 9.51 -7.76 -18.92
N THR A 109 9.42 -8.06 -17.62
CA THR A 109 8.27 -8.71 -17.03
C THR A 109 7.39 -7.65 -16.36
N LEU A 110 6.17 -7.51 -16.86
CA LEU A 110 5.19 -6.57 -16.32
C LEU A 110 4.18 -7.30 -15.46
N TYR A 111 3.92 -6.74 -14.31
CA TYR A 111 2.97 -7.26 -13.32
C TYR A 111 1.74 -6.36 -13.27
N ARG A 112 0.58 -6.97 -13.23
CA ARG A 112 -0.66 -6.27 -12.93
C ARG A 112 -0.87 -6.24 -11.42
N LEU A 113 -0.59 -5.08 -10.82
CA LEU A 113 -0.58 -4.86 -9.39
C LEU A 113 -1.89 -4.23 -8.92
N TYR A 114 -2.37 -4.65 -7.74
CA TYR A 114 -3.54 -4.06 -7.08
C TYR A 114 -3.42 -4.14 -5.56
N ILE A 115 -4.21 -3.34 -4.86
CA ILE A 115 -4.25 -3.35 -3.38
C ILE A 115 -5.10 -4.55 -2.92
N PRO A 116 -4.56 -5.42 -2.04
CA PRO A 116 -5.17 -6.72 -1.73
C PRO A 116 -6.50 -6.65 -0.96
N ASN A 117 -6.72 -5.57 -0.20
CA ASN A 117 -7.93 -5.43 0.62
C ASN A 117 -8.15 -3.98 1.09
N LEU A 118 -9.33 -3.73 1.69
CA LEU A 118 -9.72 -2.41 2.15
C LEU A 118 -8.85 -1.88 3.31
N GLU A 119 -8.35 -2.75 4.18
CA GLU A 119 -7.47 -2.35 5.29
C GLU A 119 -6.17 -1.75 4.77
N ILE A 120 -5.51 -2.44 3.84
CA ILE A 120 -4.29 -1.96 3.18
C ILE A 120 -4.58 -0.68 2.39
N ARG A 121 -5.73 -0.58 1.71
CA ARG A 121 -6.12 0.64 1.00
C ARG A 121 -6.20 1.85 1.93
N LYS A 122 -6.86 1.71 3.07
CA LYS A 122 -6.95 2.78 4.08
C LYS A 122 -5.58 3.16 4.65
N CYS A 123 -4.71 2.18 4.89
CA CYS A 123 -3.36 2.40 5.35
C CYS A 123 -2.53 3.16 4.30
N PHE A 124 -2.56 2.73 3.05
CA PHE A 124 -1.85 3.36 1.94
C PHE A 124 -2.33 4.80 1.71
N ALA A 125 -3.65 5.02 1.71
CA ALA A 125 -4.25 6.32 1.61
C ALA A 125 -3.82 7.26 2.73
N SER A 126 -3.79 6.80 3.99
CA SER A 126 -3.32 7.60 5.12
C SER A 126 -1.86 8.03 4.95
N LYS A 127 -1.00 7.11 4.51
CA LYS A 127 0.43 7.41 4.26
C LYS A 127 0.62 8.43 3.13
N LEU A 128 -0.10 8.30 2.05
CA LEU A 128 -0.09 9.26 0.95
C LEU A 128 -0.54 10.66 1.41
N LEU A 129 -1.63 10.73 2.18
CA LEU A 129 -2.12 12.00 2.72
C LEU A 129 -1.10 12.68 3.63
N ASP A 130 -0.46 11.93 4.52
CA ASP A 130 0.56 12.46 5.41
C ASP A 130 1.76 12.99 4.62
N PHE A 131 2.18 12.26 3.59
CA PHE A 131 3.25 12.69 2.69
C PHE A 131 2.88 13.99 1.95
N PHE A 132 1.71 14.07 1.33
CA PHE A 132 1.27 15.25 0.59
C PHE A 132 1.04 16.47 1.50
N ARG A 133 0.54 16.28 2.72
CA ARG A 133 0.41 17.36 3.70
C ARG A 133 1.75 17.95 4.10
N ASN A 134 2.77 17.13 4.21
CA ASN A 134 4.12 17.53 4.62
C ASN A 134 4.96 18.05 3.44
N ASN A 135 4.48 17.90 2.20
CA ASN A 135 5.18 18.35 1.00
C ASN A 135 4.41 19.48 0.28
N PRO A 136 4.78 20.77 0.51
CA PRO A 136 4.04 21.92 -0.04
C PRO A 136 3.97 21.96 -1.57
N ALA A 137 4.94 21.36 -2.27
CA ALA A 137 4.99 21.32 -3.73
C ALA A 137 3.88 20.45 -4.36
N MET A 138 3.24 19.57 -3.56
CA MET A 138 2.23 18.62 -4.03
C MET A 138 0.81 18.91 -3.52
N LYS A 139 0.57 20.09 -2.98
CA LYS A 139 -0.73 20.48 -2.40
C LYS A 139 -1.94 20.28 -3.32
N ASN A 140 -1.78 20.49 -4.62
CA ASN A 140 -2.88 20.38 -5.59
C ASN A 140 -3.39 18.94 -5.76
N HIS A 141 -2.52 17.94 -5.58
CA HIS A 141 -2.91 16.53 -5.67
C HIS A 141 -3.60 16.00 -4.40
N THR A 142 -3.42 16.70 -3.27
CA THR A 142 -4.02 16.29 -1.99
C THR A 142 -5.54 16.38 -2.02
N GLU A 143 -6.12 17.38 -2.69
CA GLU A 143 -7.57 17.55 -2.76
C GLU A 143 -8.24 16.48 -3.62
N GLU A 144 -7.64 16.07 -4.72
CA GLU A 144 -8.15 15.00 -5.58
C GLU A 144 -8.07 13.64 -4.88
N LEU A 145 -6.96 13.36 -4.20
CA LEU A 145 -6.79 12.17 -3.37
C LEU A 145 -7.84 12.09 -2.24
N ILE A 146 -8.09 13.21 -1.55
CA ILE A 146 -9.11 13.29 -0.51
C ILE A 146 -10.49 13.01 -1.08
N ARG A 147 -10.83 13.56 -2.23
CA ARG A 147 -12.14 13.35 -2.86
C ARG A 147 -12.37 11.87 -3.22
N SER A 148 -11.38 11.20 -3.81
CA SER A 148 -11.52 9.78 -4.16
C SER A 148 -11.60 8.86 -2.95
N MET A 149 -10.90 9.18 -1.86
CA MET A 149 -10.98 8.42 -0.61
C MET A 149 -12.38 8.46 0.01
N PHE A 150 -13.05 9.62 -0.06
CA PHE A 150 -14.41 9.79 0.50
C PHE A 150 -15.51 9.36 -0.48
N ALA A 151 -15.27 9.32 -1.78
CA ALA A 151 -16.23 8.80 -2.75
C ALA A 151 -16.41 7.27 -2.66
N GLY A 152 -15.42 6.54 -2.15
CA GLY A 152 -15.49 5.09 -1.93
C GLY A 152 -16.18 4.64 -0.64
N ASP A 153 -16.49 5.56 0.29
CA ASP A 153 -17.17 5.26 1.56
C ASP A 153 -18.70 5.47 1.48
N ALA A 154 -19.27 5.70 0.28
CA ALA A 154 -20.70 6.02 0.07
C ALA A 154 -21.54 4.85 -0.46
N GLU A 155 -21.06 3.58 -0.36
CA GLU A 155 -21.86 2.37 -0.61
C GLU A 155 -21.88 1.44 0.60
#